data_33e19b676ec2857a09c94db08e255612
#
_entry.id   33e19b676ec2857a09c94db08e255612
#
_cell.length_a   1.000
_cell.length_b   1.000
_cell.length_c   1.000
_cell.angle_alpha   90.00
_cell.angle_beta   90.00
_cell.angle_gamma   90.00
#
_symmetry.space_group_name_H-M   'P 1'
#
loop_
_entity.id
_entity.type
_entity.pdbx_description
1 polymer ?
#
loop_
_entity_poly.entity_id
_entity_poly.type
_entity_poly.pdbx_seq_one_letter_code
_entity_poly.pdbx_strand_id
1 'polypeptide(L)'
;MLEDKRLKFFAAVVEYGSFTAAASSLGLTQPAVSQSIAELEKTLGVQLFDRSRGEVRLTPKGELFMGYARQIMHWYNVANESLNPSSADGPLSPARVSLDPSTDAEIWSSGGDLHIEIVHK
;
A
#
# COMPACT_ATOMS: atom_id res chain seq x y z
N MET A 1 11.41 -8.09 6.23
CA MET A 1 10.43 -7.00 6.23
C MET A 1 9.11 -7.51 5.72
N LEU A 2 8.04 -7.17 6.42
CA LEU A 2 6.70 -7.59 6.05
C LEU A 2 6.20 -6.76 4.89
N GLU A 3 6.10 -7.35 3.71
CA GLU A 3 5.77 -6.62 2.50
C GLU A 3 5.09 -7.52 1.48
N ASP A 4 3.97 -7.08 0.93
CA ASP A 4 3.35 -7.76 -0.18
C ASP A 4 3.83 -7.14 -1.48
N LYS A 5 4.61 -7.88 -2.24
CA LYS A 5 5.20 -7.41 -3.49
C LYS A 5 4.15 -7.01 -4.52
N ARG A 6 3.01 -7.72 -4.54
CA ARG A 6 1.94 -7.41 -5.50
C ARG A 6 1.35 -6.03 -5.27
N LEU A 7 1.16 -5.65 -3.99
CA LEU A 7 0.69 -4.31 -3.63
C LEU A 7 1.70 -3.24 -4.01
N LYS A 8 2.98 -3.51 -3.78
CA LYS A 8 4.05 -2.60 -4.15
C LYS A 8 4.11 -2.39 -5.66
N PHE A 9 3.98 -3.46 -6.44
CA PHE A 9 4.00 -3.37 -7.91
C PHE A 9 2.76 -2.64 -8.42
N PHE A 10 1.59 -2.92 -7.85
CA PHE A 10 0.36 -2.22 -8.17
C PHE A 10 0.51 -0.71 -7.92
N ALA A 11 0.99 -0.32 -6.75
CA ALA A 11 1.20 1.09 -6.40
C ALA A 11 2.19 1.77 -7.36
N ALA A 12 3.26 1.09 -7.76
CA ALA A 12 4.23 1.63 -8.69
C ALA A 12 3.60 1.87 -10.07
N VAL A 13 2.80 0.94 -10.57
CA VAL A 13 2.12 1.13 -11.86
C VAL A 13 1.16 2.31 -11.80
N VAL A 14 0.45 2.48 -10.69
CA VAL A 14 -0.44 3.64 -10.51
C VAL A 14 0.36 4.93 -10.50
N GLU A 15 1.46 4.98 -9.76
CA GLU A 15 2.27 6.18 -9.61
C GLU A 15 2.91 6.61 -10.94
N TYR A 16 3.47 5.67 -11.68
CA TYR A 16 4.19 5.98 -12.92
C TYR A 16 3.29 5.98 -14.16
N GLY A 17 2.09 5.45 -14.04
CA GLY A 17 1.14 5.39 -15.17
C GLY A 17 1.59 4.53 -16.33
N SER A 18 2.56 3.64 -16.10
CA SER A 18 3.17 2.81 -17.13
C SER A 18 3.79 1.57 -16.50
N PHE A 19 3.56 0.42 -17.11
CA PHE A 19 4.19 -0.84 -16.69
C PHE A 19 5.71 -0.80 -16.90
N THR A 20 6.15 -0.21 -18.00
CA THR A 20 7.58 -0.08 -18.30
C THR A 20 8.29 0.81 -17.31
N ALA A 21 7.73 1.98 -17.01
CA ALA A 21 8.31 2.92 -16.07
C ALA A 21 8.31 2.36 -14.65
N ALA A 22 7.22 1.68 -14.25
CA ALA A 22 7.15 1.02 -12.95
C ALA A 22 8.22 -0.06 -12.81
N ALA A 23 8.37 -0.89 -13.83
CA ALA A 23 9.39 -1.94 -13.84
C ALA A 23 10.80 -1.35 -13.69
N SER A 24 11.08 -0.28 -14.43
CA SER A 24 12.36 0.41 -14.34
C SER A 24 12.63 0.92 -12.92
N SER A 25 11.63 1.53 -12.29
CA SER A 25 11.77 2.04 -10.93
C SER A 25 11.99 0.94 -9.89
N LEU A 26 11.45 -0.25 -10.16
CA LEU A 26 11.55 -1.40 -9.26
C LEU A 26 12.80 -2.26 -9.54
N GLY A 27 13.54 -1.97 -10.59
CA GLY A 27 14.67 -2.79 -10.99
C GLY A 27 14.25 -4.14 -11.56
N LEU A 28 13.08 -4.21 -12.20
CA LEU A 28 12.51 -5.43 -12.73
C LEU A 28 12.24 -5.28 -14.24
N THR A 29 11.90 -6.40 -14.88
CA THR A 29 11.46 -6.37 -16.27
C THR A 29 9.97 -6.05 -16.35
N GLN A 30 9.54 -5.47 -17.47
CA GLN A 30 8.13 -5.17 -17.67
C GLN A 30 7.24 -6.43 -17.63
N PRO A 31 7.63 -7.56 -18.28
CA PRO A 31 6.84 -8.79 -18.16
C PRO A 31 6.67 -9.29 -16.72
N ALA A 32 7.69 -9.13 -15.87
CA ALA A 32 7.60 -9.54 -14.47
C ALA A 32 6.54 -8.74 -13.71
N VAL A 33 6.52 -7.43 -13.90
CA VAL A 33 5.51 -6.56 -13.28
C VAL A 33 4.13 -6.85 -13.85
N SER A 34 4.02 -6.99 -15.16
CA SER A 34 2.75 -7.28 -15.83
C SER A 34 2.16 -8.60 -15.37
N GLN A 35 2.98 -9.63 -15.22
CA GLN A 35 2.54 -10.93 -14.73
C GLN A 35 2.05 -10.86 -13.28
N SER A 36 2.78 -10.13 -12.44
CA SER A 36 2.39 -9.96 -11.04
C SER A 36 1.04 -9.27 -10.90
N ILE A 37 0.80 -8.24 -11.71
CA ILE A 37 -0.49 -7.55 -11.73
C ILE A 37 -1.61 -8.47 -12.25
N ALA A 38 -1.34 -9.26 -13.28
CA ALA A 38 -2.31 -10.20 -13.80
C ALA A 38 -2.70 -11.25 -12.75
N GLU A 39 -1.73 -11.74 -11.98
CA GLU A 39 -1.99 -12.67 -10.88
C GLU A 39 -2.83 -12.03 -9.79
N LEU A 40 -2.54 -10.77 -9.46
CA LEU A 40 -3.33 -10.02 -8.48
C LEU A 40 -4.77 -9.86 -8.94
N GLU A 41 -4.98 -9.46 -10.20
CA GLU A 41 -6.32 -9.33 -10.78
C GLU A 41 -7.06 -10.66 -10.78
N LYS A 42 -6.36 -11.76 -11.08
CA LYS A 42 -6.94 -13.10 -11.05
C LYS A 42 -7.36 -13.51 -9.64
N THR A 43 -6.51 -13.24 -8.66
CA THR A 43 -6.80 -13.53 -7.25
C THR A 43 -8.02 -12.78 -6.75
N LEU A 44 -8.13 -11.51 -7.14
CA LEU A 44 -9.25 -10.65 -6.73
C LEU A 44 -10.51 -10.87 -7.57
N GLY A 45 -10.37 -11.47 -8.76
CA GLY A 45 -11.49 -11.70 -9.67
C GLY A 45 -12.00 -10.44 -10.34
N VAL A 46 -11.19 -9.38 -10.40
CA VAL A 46 -11.57 -8.11 -11.03
C VAL A 46 -10.39 -7.54 -11.80
N GLN A 47 -10.67 -6.69 -12.79
CA GLN A 47 -9.64 -5.92 -13.47
C GLN A 47 -9.38 -4.64 -12.70
N LEU A 48 -8.11 -4.36 -12.44
CA LEU A 48 -7.68 -3.16 -11.74
C LEU A 48 -7.26 -2.06 -12.71
N PHE A 49 -6.77 -2.45 -13.89
CA PHE A 49 -6.29 -1.51 -14.91
C PHE A 49 -7.04 -1.69 -16.22
N ASP A 50 -7.31 -0.56 -16.86
CA ASP A 50 -7.86 -0.49 -18.21
C ASP A 50 -6.72 -0.07 -19.14
N ARG A 51 -6.43 -0.91 -20.14
CA ARG A 51 -5.37 -0.68 -21.13
C ARG A 51 -5.93 -0.42 -22.53
N SER A 52 -7.25 -0.28 -22.65
CA SER A 52 -7.92 -0.25 -23.95
C SER A 52 -7.58 0.95 -24.82
N ARG A 53 -7.02 2.01 -24.24
CA ARG A 53 -6.71 3.26 -24.97
C ARG A 53 -5.22 3.57 -25.04
N GLY A 54 -4.37 2.55 -24.92
CA GLY A 54 -2.92 2.74 -24.94
C GLY A 54 -2.32 3.36 -23.71
N GLU A 55 -3.13 3.85 -22.80
CA GLU A 55 -2.72 4.36 -21.49
C GLU A 55 -3.17 3.40 -20.40
N VAL A 56 -2.40 3.33 -19.34
CA VAL A 56 -2.75 2.53 -18.19
C VAL A 56 -3.54 3.40 -17.21
N ARG A 57 -4.83 3.08 -17.06
CA ARG A 57 -5.72 3.79 -16.13
C ARG A 57 -6.34 2.81 -15.16
N LEU A 58 -6.64 3.28 -13.97
CA LEU A 58 -7.38 2.47 -13.00
C LEU A 58 -8.83 2.31 -13.44
N THR A 59 -9.34 1.08 -13.34
CA THR A 59 -10.80 0.85 -13.40
C THR A 59 -11.43 1.38 -12.12
N PRO A 60 -12.77 1.52 -12.06
CA PRO A 60 -13.44 1.86 -10.79
C PRO A 60 -13.08 0.89 -9.65
N LYS A 61 -12.95 -0.39 -9.95
CA LYS A 61 -12.49 -1.39 -8.97
C LYS A 61 -11.04 -1.16 -8.60
N GLY A 62 -10.20 -0.73 -9.55
CA GLY A 62 -8.81 -0.39 -9.29
C GLY A 62 -8.67 0.81 -8.37
N GLU A 63 -9.51 1.82 -8.56
CA GLU A 63 -9.53 3.00 -7.67
C GLU A 63 -9.92 2.62 -6.25
N LEU A 64 -10.95 1.79 -6.11
CA LEU A 64 -11.37 1.28 -4.81
C LEU A 64 -10.24 0.49 -4.17
N PHE A 65 -9.62 -0.42 -4.92
CA PHE A 65 -8.53 -1.24 -4.42
C PHE A 65 -7.33 -0.38 -4.02
N MET A 66 -7.03 0.69 -4.76
CA MET A 66 -5.91 1.59 -4.41
C MET A 66 -6.10 2.20 -3.02
N GLY A 67 -7.32 2.55 -2.66
CA GLY A 67 -7.63 3.04 -1.32
C GLY A 67 -7.27 2.02 -0.24
N TYR A 68 -7.67 0.77 -0.43
CA TYR A 68 -7.33 -0.31 0.49
C TYR A 68 -5.85 -0.64 0.48
N ALA A 69 -5.22 -0.65 -0.69
CA ALA A 69 -3.79 -0.94 -0.82
C ALA A 69 -2.95 0.06 -0.04
N ARG A 70 -3.30 1.33 -0.08
CA ARG A 70 -2.62 2.37 0.69
C ARG A 70 -2.70 2.11 2.19
N GLN A 71 -3.87 1.69 2.67
CA GLN A 71 -4.06 1.35 4.08
C GLN A 71 -3.24 0.12 4.47
N ILE A 72 -3.24 -0.91 3.65
CA ILE A 72 -2.47 -2.13 3.91
C ILE A 72 -0.98 -1.82 3.97
N MET A 73 -0.46 -1.06 3.00
CA MET A 73 0.95 -0.68 2.98
C MET A 73 1.32 0.20 4.18
N HIS A 74 0.43 1.09 4.57
CA HIS A 74 0.61 1.91 5.76
C HIS A 74 0.76 1.03 7.00
N TRP A 75 -0.09 0.02 7.16
CA TRP A 75 -0.03 -0.89 8.30
C TRP A 75 1.24 -1.73 8.31
N TYR A 76 1.73 -2.17 7.16
CA TYR A 76 3.03 -2.84 7.08
C TYR A 76 4.14 -1.93 7.59
N ASN A 77 4.11 -0.65 7.20
CA ASN A 77 5.10 0.32 7.65
C ASN A 77 5.01 0.56 9.15
N VAL A 78 3.80 0.69 9.68
CA VAL A 78 3.58 0.86 11.12
C VAL A 78 4.11 -0.34 11.90
N ALA A 79 3.79 -1.55 11.45
CA ALA A 79 4.26 -2.77 12.10
C ALA A 79 5.78 -2.85 12.07
N ASN A 80 6.40 -2.56 10.92
CA ASN A 80 7.84 -2.60 10.78
C ASN A 80 8.52 -1.57 11.68
N GLU A 81 8.05 -0.34 11.70
CA GLU A 81 8.61 0.71 12.56
C GLU A 81 8.41 0.42 14.05
N SER A 82 7.29 -0.19 14.42
CA SER A 82 7.01 -0.53 15.80
C SER A 82 7.92 -1.66 16.32
N LEU A 83 8.24 -2.62 15.44
CA LEU A 83 9.09 -3.76 15.79
C LEU A 83 10.58 -3.46 15.62
N ASN A 84 10.92 -2.61 14.66
CA ASN A 84 12.30 -2.28 14.31
C ASN A 84 12.43 -0.77 14.10
N PRO A 85 12.36 0.03 15.18
CA PRO A 85 12.45 1.48 15.02
C PRO A 85 13.79 1.85 14.42
N SER A 86 13.74 2.44 13.23
CA SER A 86 14.94 2.85 12.50
C SER A 86 15.51 4.16 13.02
N SER A 87 14.71 4.95 13.71
CA SER A 87 15.16 6.15 14.38
C SER A 87 15.06 5.94 15.88
N ALA A 88 16.20 5.75 16.52
CA ALA A 88 16.25 5.56 17.96
C ALA A 88 16.03 6.86 18.73
N ASP A 89 15.88 7.97 18.05
CA ASP A 89 15.95 9.28 18.67
C ASP A 89 14.58 9.93 18.77
N GLY A 90 13.97 9.78 19.94
CA GLY A 90 12.78 10.51 20.28
C GLY A 90 11.51 9.66 20.34
N PRO A 91 10.48 10.22 20.95
CA PRO A 91 9.20 9.52 21.04
C PRO A 91 8.60 9.36 19.65
N LEU A 92 8.15 8.14 19.35
CA LEU A 92 7.44 7.89 18.10
C LEU A 92 6.12 8.63 18.12
N SER A 93 5.86 9.38 17.08
CA SER A 93 4.55 10.00 16.90
C SER A 93 3.53 8.89 16.65
N PRO A 94 2.34 8.98 17.23
CA PRO A 94 1.31 8.00 16.97
C PRO A 94 0.98 7.96 15.47
N ALA A 95 0.86 6.76 14.93
CA ALA A 95 0.37 6.59 13.57
C ALA A 95 -1.14 6.79 13.59
N ARG A 96 -1.65 7.67 12.75
CA ARG A 96 -3.09 7.92 12.65
C ARG A 96 -3.64 7.21 11.43
N VAL A 97 -4.66 6.40 11.63
CA VAL A 97 -5.31 5.64 10.58
C VAL A 97 -6.79 5.99 10.54
N SER A 98 -7.29 6.33 9.37
CA SER A 98 -8.71 6.57 9.17
C SER A 98 -9.43 5.24 9.02
N LEU A 99 -10.33 4.93 9.96
CA LEU A 99 -11.14 3.72 9.94
C LEU A 99 -12.43 3.92 9.13
N ASP A 100 -13.00 5.11 9.26
CA ASP A 100 -14.19 5.54 8.52
C ASP A 100 -14.23 7.08 8.50
N PRO A 101 -15.22 7.72 7.83
CA PRO A 101 -15.25 9.18 7.75
C PRO A 101 -15.33 9.91 9.10
N SER A 102 -15.75 9.24 10.15
CA SER A 102 -15.93 9.85 11.47
C SER A 102 -15.00 9.33 12.54
N THR A 103 -14.17 8.33 12.24
CA THR A 103 -13.35 7.65 13.25
C THR A 103 -11.93 7.42 12.75
N ASP A 104 -10.98 7.82 13.56
CA ASP A 104 -9.57 7.52 13.35
C ASP A 104 -9.08 6.62 14.47
N ALA A 105 -8.02 5.87 14.21
CA ALA A 105 -7.28 5.15 15.24
C ALA A 105 -5.90 5.76 15.36
N GLU A 106 -5.44 5.98 16.58
CA GLU A 106 -4.06 6.34 16.86
C GLU A 106 -3.36 5.11 17.44
N ILE A 107 -2.20 4.80 16.90
CA ILE A 107 -1.44 3.62 17.29
C ILE A 107 -0.02 4.04 17.61
N TRP A 108 0.45 3.65 18.77
CA TRP A 108 1.84 3.89 19.16
C TRP A 108 2.33 2.74 20.03
N SER A 109 3.65 2.63 20.15
CA SER A 109 4.24 1.65 21.03
C SER A 109 5.04 2.36 22.13
N SER A 110 4.97 1.81 23.33
CA SER A 110 5.66 2.34 24.48
C SER A 110 6.10 1.18 25.38
N GLY A 111 7.40 1.11 25.66
CA GLY A 111 7.93 0.08 26.55
C GLY A 111 7.71 -1.35 26.08
N GLY A 112 7.62 -1.56 24.77
CA GLY A 112 7.36 -2.88 24.20
C GLY A 112 5.87 -3.20 24.05
N ASP A 113 4.99 -2.33 24.53
CA ASP A 113 3.55 -2.52 24.41
C ASP A 113 2.99 -1.71 23.25
N LEU A 114 2.03 -2.29 22.56
CA LEU A 114 1.29 -1.63 21.48
C LEU A 114 0.02 -1.00 22.06
N HIS A 115 -0.15 0.28 21.82
CA HIS A 115 -1.32 1.03 22.28
C HIS A 115 -2.16 1.45 21.08
N ILE A 116 -3.46 1.27 21.19
CA ILE A 116 -4.42 1.68 20.16
C ILE A 116 -5.50 2.51 20.83
N GLU A 117 -5.73 3.70 20.31
CA GLU A 117 -6.79 4.60 20.80
C GLU A 117 -7.71 4.97 19.63
N ILE A 118 -8.99 4.83 19.84
CA ILE A 118 -10.00 5.22 18.86
C ILE A 118 -10.37 6.66 19.11
N VAL A 119 -10.22 7.49 18.08
CA VAL A 119 -10.47 8.93 18.16
C VAL A 119 -11.59 9.27 17.16
N HIS A 120 -12.63 9.92 17.65
CA HIS A 120 -13.72 10.39 16.82
C HIS A 120 -13.38 11.77 16.25
N LYS A 121 -13.61 11.91 14.97
CA LYS A 121 -13.41 13.18 14.27
C LYS A 121 -14.53 14.17 14.64
#